data_1c3390b0a023a293c17aeff256b1e962
#
_entry.id   1c3390b0a023a293c17aeff256b1e962
#
_cell.length_a   1.000
_cell.length_b   1.000
_cell.length_c   1.000
_cell.angle_alpha   90.00
_cell.angle_beta   90.00
_cell.angle_gamma   90.00
#
_symmetry.space_group_name_H-M   'P 1'
#
loop_
_entity.id
_entity.type
_entity.pdbx_description
1 polymer ?
#
loop_
_entity_poly.entity_id
_entity_poly.type
_entity_poly.pdbx_seq_one_letter_code
_entity_poly.pdbx_strand_id
1 'polypeptide(L)'
;YIIVGLFFVTGFLFNRNQLLISSYSILVYLAVILACMIFDDKCNIERSAYVFTMGVLVCSGLHALLVLRVAYGWEYLLLLAIATFGSDTGAYFAGMAFGKHKLIPRLSPKKTIEGSIGGIVLGSILGLVFAYFTGILAHHWIIVPAIIVMTTTSQIGDLIFSAIKRYFEVKDYSKLLPGHGGILDRIDSLTFNVLIFSFFLMIVGL
;
A
#
# COMPACT_ATOMS: atom_id res chain seq x y z
N TYR A 1 9.61 -16.07 8.21
CA TYR A 1 10.39 -14.89 7.75
C TYR A 1 11.31 -15.25 6.57
N ILE A 2 12.07 -16.34 6.63
CA ILE A 2 13.01 -16.75 5.55
C ILE A 2 12.28 -16.95 4.23
N ILE A 3 11.14 -17.63 4.20
CA ILE A 3 10.34 -17.90 3.01
C ILE A 3 9.85 -16.59 2.36
N VAL A 4 9.40 -15.63 3.17
CA VAL A 4 8.96 -14.30 2.68
C VAL A 4 10.15 -13.53 2.09
N GLY A 5 11.31 -13.59 2.75
CA GLY A 5 12.54 -12.97 2.26
C GLY A 5 12.99 -13.57 0.92
N LEU A 6 12.97 -14.90 0.79
CA LEU A 6 13.29 -15.59 -0.46
C LEU A 6 12.30 -15.22 -1.58
N PHE A 7 11.01 -15.14 -1.29
CA PHE A 7 10.01 -14.69 -2.25
C PHE A 7 10.28 -13.28 -2.76
N PHE A 8 10.63 -12.34 -1.86
CA PHE A 8 10.98 -10.99 -2.24
C PHE A 8 12.22 -10.95 -3.14
N VAL A 9 13.30 -11.64 -2.74
CA VAL A 9 14.56 -11.68 -3.51
C VAL A 9 14.34 -12.32 -4.89
N THR A 10 13.63 -13.45 -4.97
CA THR A 10 13.35 -14.10 -6.26
C THR A 10 12.46 -13.22 -7.13
N GLY A 11 11.42 -12.62 -6.57
CA GLY A 11 10.56 -11.68 -7.28
C GLY A 11 11.33 -10.51 -7.87
N PHE A 12 12.24 -9.93 -7.11
CA PHE A 12 13.10 -8.82 -7.57
C PHE A 12 14.09 -9.26 -8.65
N LEU A 13 14.77 -10.39 -8.48
CA LEU A 13 15.78 -10.85 -9.42
C LEU A 13 15.19 -11.23 -10.79
N PHE A 14 14.04 -11.91 -10.79
CA PHE A 14 13.41 -12.37 -12.03
C PHE A 14 12.53 -11.34 -12.74
N ASN A 15 12.12 -10.27 -12.04
CA ASN A 15 11.17 -9.28 -12.56
C ASN A 15 11.66 -7.83 -12.48
N ARG A 16 12.95 -7.61 -12.56
CA ARG A 16 13.58 -6.30 -12.36
C ARG A 16 12.97 -5.15 -13.19
N ASN A 17 12.42 -5.45 -14.34
CA ASN A 17 11.87 -4.45 -15.28
C ASN A 17 10.33 -4.41 -15.31
N GLN A 18 9.65 -5.20 -14.49
CA GLN A 18 8.18 -5.24 -14.44
C GLN A 18 7.70 -4.68 -13.11
N LEU A 19 6.69 -3.79 -13.16
CA LEU A 19 6.09 -3.18 -11.95
C LEU A 19 5.47 -4.20 -11.00
N LEU A 20 4.96 -5.31 -11.51
CA LEU A 20 4.35 -6.37 -10.70
C LEU A 20 5.23 -7.60 -10.66
N ILE A 21 5.23 -8.32 -9.53
CA ILE A 21 5.89 -9.60 -9.39
C ILE A 21 5.22 -10.63 -10.31
N SER A 22 6.02 -11.50 -10.95
CA SER A 22 5.48 -12.48 -11.90
C SER A 22 4.58 -13.51 -11.22
N SER A 23 3.58 -13.98 -11.96
CA SER A 23 2.68 -15.02 -11.50
C SER A 23 3.42 -16.31 -11.10
N TYR A 24 4.53 -16.62 -11.76
CA TYR A 24 5.37 -17.79 -11.43
C TYR A 24 5.98 -17.68 -10.03
N SER A 25 6.49 -16.50 -9.65
CA SER A 25 7.04 -16.28 -8.31
C SER A 25 5.95 -16.44 -7.24
N ILE A 26 4.75 -15.94 -7.50
CA ILE A 26 3.60 -16.08 -6.59
C ILE A 26 3.20 -17.55 -6.45
N LEU A 27 3.15 -18.31 -7.55
CA LEU A 27 2.82 -19.74 -7.53
C LEU A 27 3.86 -20.57 -6.78
N VAL A 28 5.16 -20.28 -6.98
CA VAL A 28 6.23 -20.94 -6.23
C VAL A 28 6.12 -20.64 -4.73
N TYR A 29 5.85 -19.38 -4.38
CA TYR A 29 5.65 -18.98 -2.99
C TYR A 29 4.47 -19.70 -2.34
N LEU A 30 3.34 -19.80 -3.06
CA LEU A 30 2.18 -20.57 -2.62
C LEU A 30 2.52 -22.06 -2.40
N ALA A 31 3.21 -22.68 -3.37
CA ALA A 31 3.60 -24.08 -3.29
C ALA A 31 4.50 -24.37 -2.07
N VAL A 32 5.46 -23.47 -1.79
CA VAL A 32 6.34 -23.59 -0.62
C VAL A 32 5.55 -23.46 0.68
N ILE A 33 4.60 -22.53 0.79
CA ILE A 33 3.76 -22.39 1.99
C ILE A 33 2.88 -23.62 2.20
N LEU A 34 2.27 -24.15 1.12
CA LEU A 34 1.45 -25.36 1.20
C LEU A 34 2.31 -26.58 1.58
N ALA A 35 3.54 -26.69 1.06
CA ALA A 35 4.46 -27.74 1.46
C ALA A 35 4.81 -27.64 2.96
N CYS A 36 5.00 -26.44 3.51
CA CYS A 36 5.23 -26.27 4.94
C CYS A 36 4.08 -26.82 5.80
N MET A 37 2.84 -26.79 5.32
CA MET A 37 1.69 -27.37 6.06
C MET A 37 1.77 -28.91 6.16
N ILE A 38 2.49 -29.57 5.23
CA ILE A 38 2.67 -31.01 5.26
C ILE A 38 3.72 -31.42 6.28
N PHE A 39 4.74 -30.59 6.50
CA PHE A 39 5.90 -30.93 7.35
C PHE A 39 5.85 -30.32 8.75
N ASP A 40 4.95 -29.36 9.03
CA ASP A 40 4.86 -28.69 10.34
C ASP A 40 3.40 -28.57 10.79
N ASP A 41 3.03 -29.34 11.81
CA ASP A 41 1.69 -29.33 12.42
C ASP A 41 1.26 -27.97 12.98
N LYS A 42 2.21 -27.05 13.19
CA LYS A 42 1.92 -25.67 13.61
C LYS A 42 1.45 -24.77 12.46
N CYS A 43 1.67 -25.20 11.23
CA CYS A 43 1.23 -24.51 10.01
C CYS A 43 -0.19 -24.91 9.66
N ASN A 44 -1.20 -24.26 10.23
CA ASN A 44 -2.59 -24.44 9.84
C ASN A 44 -2.96 -23.54 8.66
N ILE A 45 -4.11 -23.82 8.02
CA ILE A 45 -4.58 -23.08 6.83
C ILE A 45 -4.72 -21.58 7.09
N GLU A 46 -5.14 -21.18 8.27
CA GLU A 46 -5.33 -19.78 8.65
C GLU A 46 -4.01 -19.02 8.68
N ARG A 47 -2.99 -19.57 9.33
CA ARG A 47 -1.63 -19.00 9.37
C ARG A 47 -1.00 -18.96 7.99
N SER A 48 -1.17 -20.01 7.21
CA SER A 48 -0.64 -20.11 5.85
C SER A 48 -1.29 -19.08 4.93
N ALA A 49 -2.61 -18.92 4.99
CA ALA A 49 -3.33 -17.90 4.24
C ALA A 49 -2.90 -16.48 4.63
N TYR A 50 -2.71 -16.23 5.92
CA TYR A 50 -2.21 -14.94 6.40
C TYR A 50 -0.79 -14.66 5.88
N VAL A 51 0.14 -15.60 6.04
CA VAL A 51 1.54 -15.43 5.58
C VAL A 51 1.59 -15.26 4.06
N PHE A 52 0.78 -16.02 3.32
CA PHE A 52 0.67 -15.87 1.87
C PHE A 52 0.15 -14.47 1.48
N THR A 53 -0.98 -14.06 2.02
CA THR A 53 -1.62 -12.78 1.67
C THR A 53 -0.73 -11.59 2.02
N MET A 54 -0.19 -11.58 3.25
CA MET A 54 0.69 -10.50 3.69
C MET A 54 2.03 -10.51 2.95
N GLY A 55 2.58 -11.69 2.68
CA GLY A 55 3.82 -11.82 1.91
C GLY A 55 3.66 -11.30 0.48
N VAL A 56 2.60 -11.71 -0.22
CA VAL A 56 2.31 -11.21 -1.58
C VAL A 56 2.08 -9.70 -1.56
N LEU A 57 1.25 -9.18 -0.66
CA LEU A 57 0.92 -7.76 -0.59
C LEU A 57 2.17 -6.90 -0.33
N VAL A 58 2.92 -7.24 0.73
CA VAL A 58 4.09 -6.43 1.14
C VAL A 58 5.23 -6.57 0.13
N CYS A 59 5.56 -7.80 -0.31
CA CYS A 59 6.66 -8.00 -1.25
C CYS A 59 6.35 -7.39 -2.62
N SER A 60 5.11 -7.50 -3.11
CA SER A 60 4.69 -6.87 -4.37
C SER A 60 4.73 -5.34 -4.26
N GLY A 61 4.28 -4.77 -3.15
CA GLY A 61 4.35 -3.33 -2.92
C GLY A 61 5.78 -2.81 -2.85
N LEU A 62 6.67 -3.48 -2.09
CA LEU A 62 8.09 -3.09 -2.02
C LEU A 62 8.79 -3.25 -3.37
N HIS A 63 8.49 -4.32 -4.10
CA HIS A 63 9.01 -4.52 -5.46
C HIS A 63 8.55 -3.38 -6.39
N ALA A 64 7.26 -3.07 -6.40
CA ALA A 64 6.70 -1.99 -7.21
C ALA A 64 7.31 -0.62 -6.86
N LEU A 65 7.57 -0.32 -5.58
CA LEU A 65 8.27 0.91 -5.16
C LEU A 65 9.70 0.98 -5.74
N LEU A 66 10.45 -0.13 -5.71
CA LEU A 66 11.79 -0.18 -6.26
C LEU A 66 11.79 0.00 -7.78
N VAL A 67 10.91 -0.70 -8.49
CA VAL A 67 10.79 -0.57 -9.95
C VAL A 67 10.31 0.81 -10.34
N LEU A 68 9.33 1.37 -9.63
CA LEU A 68 8.84 2.74 -9.84
C LEU A 68 10.01 3.74 -9.75
N ARG A 69 10.88 3.60 -8.74
CA ARG A 69 12.05 4.46 -8.57
C ARG A 69 13.07 4.30 -9.71
N VAL A 70 13.32 3.07 -10.16
CA VAL A 70 14.36 2.76 -11.15
C VAL A 70 13.90 3.07 -12.58
N ALA A 71 12.65 2.72 -12.92
CA ALA A 71 12.14 2.84 -14.28
C ALA A 71 11.55 4.24 -14.59
N TYR A 72 10.85 4.85 -13.61
CA TYR A 72 10.11 6.10 -13.82
C TYR A 72 10.73 7.32 -13.14
N GLY A 73 11.69 7.10 -12.24
CA GLY A 73 12.38 8.19 -11.58
C GLY A 73 11.80 8.55 -10.20
N TRP A 74 12.42 9.55 -9.58
CA TRP A 74 12.05 9.99 -8.23
C TRP A 74 10.76 10.82 -8.19
N GLU A 75 10.41 11.44 -9.30
CA GLU A 75 9.20 12.28 -9.43
C GLU A 75 7.92 11.46 -9.22
N TYR A 76 7.85 10.28 -9.82
CA TYR A 76 6.70 9.38 -9.66
C TYR A 76 6.62 8.79 -8.25
N LEU A 77 7.76 8.51 -7.64
CA LEU A 77 7.82 8.05 -6.25
C LEU A 77 7.36 9.15 -5.28
N LEU A 78 7.80 10.41 -5.50
CA LEU A 78 7.34 11.54 -4.69
C LEU A 78 5.86 11.86 -4.94
N LEU A 79 5.36 11.75 -6.16
CA LEU A 79 3.94 11.92 -6.46
C LEU A 79 3.10 10.94 -5.64
N LEU A 80 3.49 9.66 -5.62
CA LEU A 80 2.85 8.63 -4.81
C LEU A 80 2.86 9.01 -3.32
N ALA A 81 4.01 9.42 -2.80
CA ALA A 81 4.17 9.79 -1.39
C ALA A 81 3.33 11.03 -1.03
N ILE A 82 3.35 12.08 -1.85
CA ILE A 82 2.60 13.32 -1.64
C ILE A 82 1.10 13.06 -1.66
N ALA A 83 0.59 12.29 -2.62
CA ALA A 83 -0.81 11.94 -2.69
C ALA A 83 -1.26 11.12 -1.47
N THR A 84 -0.45 10.12 -1.05
CA THR A 84 -0.75 9.26 0.09
C THR A 84 -0.72 10.03 1.42
N PHE A 85 0.40 10.67 1.74
CA PHE A 85 0.55 11.42 3.00
C PHE A 85 -0.30 12.68 3.03
N GLY A 86 -0.55 13.30 1.86
CA GLY A 86 -1.49 14.40 1.71
C GLY A 86 -2.92 13.98 2.05
N SER A 87 -3.33 12.78 1.61
CA SER A 87 -4.64 12.21 1.97
C SER A 87 -4.75 11.96 3.47
N ASP A 88 -3.74 11.36 4.10
CA ASP A 88 -3.75 11.09 5.55
C ASP A 88 -3.79 12.39 6.37
N THR A 89 -2.99 13.36 5.99
CA THR A 89 -2.94 14.69 6.62
C THR A 89 -4.27 15.43 6.46
N GLY A 90 -4.83 15.42 5.25
CA GLY A 90 -6.13 16.04 4.96
C GLY A 90 -7.26 15.38 5.74
N ALA A 91 -7.24 14.05 5.82
CA ALA A 91 -8.22 13.28 6.59
C ALA A 91 -8.16 13.61 8.10
N TYR A 92 -6.94 13.80 8.62
CA TYR A 92 -6.76 14.20 10.01
C TYR A 92 -7.30 15.60 10.30
N PHE A 93 -6.92 16.60 9.53
CA PHE A 93 -7.35 17.99 9.76
C PHE A 93 -8.84 18.19 9.50
N ALA A 94 -9.36 17.67 8.39
CA ALA A 94 -10.80 17.76 8.08
C ALA A 94 -11.65 16.98 9.11
N GLY A 95 -11.16 15.80 9.53
CA GLY A 95 -11.82 15.02 10.57
C GLY A 95 -11.86 15.70 11.93
N MET A 96 -10.80 16.46 12.27
CA MET A 96 -10.74 17.25 13.50
C MET A 96 -11.66 18.48 13.44
N ALA A 97 -11.69 19.17 12.29
CA ALA A 97 -12.46 20.41 12.15
C ALA A 97 -13.97 20.17 11.90
N PHE A 98 -14.32 19.16 11.13
CA PHE A 98 -15.67 18.95 10.63
C PHE A 98 -16.24 17.56 10.95
N GLY A 99 -15.48 16.64 11.56
CA GLY A 99 -15.85 15.25 11.77
C GLY A 99 -17.04 15.08 12.71
N LYS A 100 -18.16 14.65 12.16
CA LYS A 100 -19.41 14.37 12.90
C LYS A 100 -19.78 12.89 12.83
N HIS A 101 -19.62 12.28 11.65
CA HIS A 101 -20.02 10.91 11.38
C HIS A 101 -18.81 9.98 11.35
N LYS A 102 -18.87 8.91 12.16
CA LYS A 102 -17.79 7.91 12.18
C LYS A 102 -17.81 7.08 10.91
N LEU A 103 -16.61 6.81 10.34
CA LEU A 103 -16.47 6.03 9.11
C LEU A 103 -16.72 4.53 9.39
N ILE A 104 -15.86 3.89 10.16
CA ILE A 104 -15.98 2.49 10.60
C ILE A 104 -15.51 2.37 12.06
N PRO A 105 -16.40 2.57 13.04
CA PRO A 105 -16.04 2.60 14.47
C PRO A 105 -15.31 1.35 14.97
N ARG A 106 -15.69 0.18 14.42
CA ARG A 106 -15.10 -1.11 14.79
C ARG A 106 -13.60 -1.22 14.47
N LEU A 107 -13.15 -0.64 13.35
CA LEU A 107 -11.76 -0.73 12.88
C LEU A 107 -10.93 0.45 13.37
N SER A 108 -11.46 1.64 13.17
CA SER A 108 -10.79 2.90 13.52
C SER A 108 -11.79 3.91 14.11
N PRO A 109 -11.91 4.02 15.45
CA PRO A 109 -12.90 4.86 16.11
C PRO A 109 -12.65 6.36 15.92
N LYS A 110 -11.47 6.75 15.44
CA LYS A 110 -11.10 8.15 15.20
C LYS A 110 -11.45 8.65 13.80
N LYS A 111 -11.55 7.76 12.80
CA LYS A 111 -11.83 8.15 11.41
C LYS A 111 -13.29 8.57 11.22
N THR A 112 -13.48 9.66 10.44
CA THR A 112 -14.78 10.24 10.12
C THR A 112 -15.01 10.31 8.61
N ILE A 113 -16.26 10.36 8.17
CA ILE A 113 -16.64 10.47 6.76
C ILE A 113 -16.15 11.81 6.20
N GLU A 114 -16.37 12.89 6.95
CA GLU A 114 -15.93 14.24 6.57
C GLU A 114 -14.40 14.32 6.46
N GLY A 115 -13.71 13.66 7.40
CA GLY A 115 -12.26 13.51 7.32
C GLY A 115 -11.84 12.77 6.06
N SER A 116 -12.52 11.68 5.71
CA SER A 116 -12.23 10.91 4.50
C SER A 116 -12.36 11.77 3.24
N ILE A 117 -13.45 12.52 3.10
CA ILE A 117 -13.65 13.43 1.97
C ILE A 117 -12.55 14.51 1.94
N GLY A 118 -12.24 15.13 3.09
CA GLY A 118 -11.18 16.13 3.18
C GLY A 118 -9.80 15.58 2.81
N GLY A 119 -9.53 14.33 3.16
CA GLY A 119 -8.31 13.62 2.76
C GLY A 119 -8.20 13.43 1.25
N ILE A 120 -9.27 12.96 0.60
CA ILE A 120 -9.31 12.80 -0.85
C ILE A 120 -9.08 14.16 -1.54
N VAL A 121 -9.75 15.20 -1.09
CA VAL A 121 -9.64 16.54 -1.68
C VAL A 121 -8.23 17.10 -1.53
N LEU A 122 -7.70 17.15 -0.30
CA LEU A 122 -6.36 17.72 -0.04
C LEU A 122 -5.25 16.91 -0.72
N GLY A 123 -5.29 15.59 -0.60
CA GLY A 123 -4.31 14.71 -1.24
C GLY A 123 -4.33 14.84 -2.77
N SER A 124 -5.52 14.93 -3.37
CA SER A 124 -5.66 15.15 -4.81
C SER A 124 -5.13 16.50 -5.25
N ILE A 125 -5.43 17.57 -4.52
CA ILE A 125 -4.90 18.91 -4.83
C ILE A 125 -3.38 18.91 -4.75
N LEU A 126 -2.78 18.40 -3.68
CA LEU A 126 -1.33 18.35 -3.52
C LEU A 126 -0.66 17.49 -4.60
N GLY A 127 -1.23 16.33 -4.92
CA GLY A 127 -0.73 15.46 -5.98
C GLY A 127 -0.82 16.11 -7.36
N LEU A 128 -1.93 16.77 -7.70
CA LEU A 128 -2.11 17.48 -8.98
C LEU A 128 -1.16 18.67 -9.11
N VAL A 129 -0.99 19.45 -8.04
CA VAL A 129 -0.06 20.59 -8.02
C VAL A 129 1.37 20.08 -8.25
N PHE A 130 1.78 19.01 -7.57
CA PHE A 130 3.11 18.42 -7.77
C PHE A 130 3.28 17.87 -9.20
N ALA A 131 2.28 17.14 -9.72
CA ALA A 131 2.32 16.60 -11.09
C ALA A 131 2.37 17.69 -12.16
N TYR A 132 1.76 18.85 -11.91
CA TYR A 132 1.84 20.02 -12.79
C TYR A 132 3.25 20.60 -12.80
N PHE A 133 3.85 20.87 -11.65
CA PHE A 133 5.19 21.46 -11.56
C PHE A 133 6.31 20.54 -12.04
N THR A 134 6.16 19.23 -11.93
CA THR A 134 7.14 18.24 -12.45
C THR A 134 6.94 17.94 -13.94
N GLY A 135 5.90 18.46 -14.57
CA GLY A 135 5.60 18.21 -15.97
C GLY A 135 4.97 16.83 -16.25
N ILE A 136 4.77 15.99 -15.23
CA ILE A 136 4.16 14.66 -15.38
C ILE A 136 2.77 14.78 -16.02
N LEU A 137 1.99 15.78 -15.60
CA LEU A 137 0.63 16.01 -16.10
C LEU A 137 0.59 16.38 -17.58
N ALA A 138 1.61 17.08 -18.09
CA ALA A 138 1.69 17.49 -19.48
C ALA A 138 1.86 16.31 -20.45
N HIS A 139 2.46 15.23 -19.98
CA HIS A 139 2.72 14.04 -20.79
C HIS A 139 1.61 12.99 -20.68
N HIS A 140 0.89 12.94 -19.52
CA HIS A 140 -0.04 11.84 -19.23
C HIS A 140 -1.28 12.35 -18.46
N TRP A 141 -2.34 12.70 -19.19
CA TRP A 141 -3.60 13.16 -18.57
C TRP A 141 -4.26 12.12 -17.64
N ILE A 142 -3.99 10.84 -17.83
CA ILE A 142 -4.50 9.74 -17.00
C ILE A 142 -3.97 9.78 -15.56
N ILE A 143 -2.93 10.57 -15.30
CA ILE A 143 -2.42 10.83 -13.96
C ILE A 143 -3.46 11.55 -13.08
N VAL A 144 -4.38 12.32 -13.68
CA VAL A 144 -5.45 12.98 -12.92
C VAL A 144 -6.36 11.97 -12.22
N PRO A 145 -7.04 11.06 -12.94
CA PRO A 145 -7.85 10.03 -12.29
C PRO A 145 -7.00 9.09 -11.42
N ALA A 146 -5.73 8.80 -11.78
CA ALA A 146 -4.85 8.00 -10.97
C ALA A 146 -4.63 8.61 -9.58
N ILE A 147 -4.38 9.91 -9.47
CA ILE A 147 -4.21 10.62 -8.18
C ILE A 147 -5.49 10.53 -7.34
N ILE A 148 -6.66 10.74 -7.94
CA ILE A 148 -7.94 10.67 -7.21
C ILE A 148 -8.18 9.25 -6.67
N VAL A 149 -7.90 8.24 -7.47
CA VAL A 149 -8.01 6.84 -7.04
C VAL A 149 -6.99 6.53 -5.95
N MET A 150 -5.73 6.98 -6.08
CA MET A 150 -4.69 6.78 -5.06
C MET A 150 -5.08 7.38 -3.71
N THR A 151 -5.59 8.62 -3.68
CA THR A 151 -6.00 9.27 -2.42
C THR A 151 -7.19 8.55 -1.76
N THR A 152 -8.07 7.95 -2.55
CA THR A 152 -9.19 7.14 -2.06
C THR A 152 -8.70 5.78 -1.55
N THR A 153 -7.85 5.11 -2.33
CA THR A 153 -7.33 3.77 -1.99
C THR A 153 -6.32 3.79 -0.85
N SER A 154 -5.62 4.91 -0.62
CA SER A 154 -4.80 5.12 0.58
C SER A 154 -5.60 4.89 1.85
N GLN A 155 -6.79 5.48 1.94
CA GLN A 155 -7.65 5.35 3.09
C GLN A 155 -8.23 3.94 3.24
N ILE A 156 -8.54 3.29 2.12
CA ILE A 156 -8.98 1.88 2.10
C ILE A 156 -7.84 0.97 2.57
N GLY A 157 -6.62 1.20 2.08
CA GLY A 157 -5.44 0.44 2.49
C GLY A 157 -5.21 0.47 4.00
N ASP A 158 -5.22 1.67 4.61
CA ASP A 158 -5.10 1.81 6.06
C ASP A 158 -6.25 1.11 6.82
N LEU A 159 -7.48 1.12 6.30
CA LEU A 159 -8.59 0.37 6.89
C LEU A 159 -8.39 -1.15 6.78
N ILE A 160 -7.87 -1.65 5.66
CA ILE A 160 -7.56 -3.08 5.47
C ILE A 160 -6.50 -3.53 6.48
N PHE A 161 -5.37 -2.82 6.58
CA PHE A 161 -4.34 -3.14 7.55
C PHE A 161 -4.83 -3.00 8.99
N SER A 162 -5.70 -2.02 9.26
CA SER A 162 -6.37 -1.89 10.56
C SER A 162 -7.28 -3.08 10.86
N ALA A 163 -8.04 -3.58 9.87
CA ALA A 163 -8.89 -4.77 10.02
C ALA A 163 -8.07 -6.02 10.36
N ILE A 164 -6.96 -6.22 9.65
CA ILE A 164 -6.04 -7.32 9.91
C ILE A 164 -5.47 -7.24 11.36
N LYS A 165 -5.03 -6.06 11.77
CA LYS A 165 -4.53 -5.83 13.15
C LYS A 165 -5.59 -6.17 14.20
N ARG A 166 -6.84 -5.75 14.00
CA ARG A 166 -7.94 -6.05 14.94
C ARG A 166 -8.32 -7.52 14.97
N TYR A 167 -8.23 -8.22 13.84
CA TYR A 167 -8.47 -9.66 13.79
C TYR A 167 -7.49 -10.44 14.70
N PHE A 168 -6.22 -10.03 14.74
CA PHE A 168 -5.20 -10.61 15.61
C PHE A 168 -5.10 -9.94 16.98
N GLU A 169 -6.08 -9.12 17.37
CA GLU A 169 -6.14 -8.41 18.65
C GLU A 169 -4.89 -7.54 18.94
N VAL A 170 -4.18 -7.13 17.90
CA VAL A 170 -3.03 -6.24 18.03
C VAL A 170 -3.37 -4.83 17.54
N LYS A 171 -2.62 -3.85 18.00
CA LYS A 171 -2.72 -2.46 17.56
C LYS A 171 -1.66 -2.13 16.50
N ASP A 172 -0.46 -2.59 16.72
CA ASP A 172 0.71 -2.33 15.86
C ASP A 172 1.36 -3.67 15.50
N TYR A 173 1.93 -3.79 14.31
CA TYR A 173 2.61 -5.01 13.85
C TYR A 173 3.90 -5.30 14.61
N SER A 174 4.58 -4.26 15.10
CA SER A 174 5.74 -4.41 15.97
C SER A 174 5.97 -3.19 16.85
N LYS A 175 6.90 -3.28 17.80
CA LYS A 175 7.34 -2.17 18.67
C LYS A 175 8.74 -1.69 18.29
N LEU A 176 9.13 -1.85 17.02
CA LEU A 176 10.49 -1.55 16.56
C LEU A 176 10.82 -0.05 16.67
N LEU A 177 9.84 0.81 16.40
CA LEU A 177 10.00 2.27 16.52
C LEU A 177 9.30 2.74 17.80
N PRO A 178 10.06 3.19 18.82
CA PRO A 178 9.47 3.66 20.09
C PRO A 178 8.44 4.77 19.84
N GLY A 179 7.21 4.56 20.32
CA GLY A 179 6.10 5.49 20.16
C GLY A 179 5.45 5.53 18.75
N HIS A 180 6.01 4.82 17.76
CA HIS A 180 5.56 4.88 16.36
C HIS A 180 5.15 3.52 15.76
N GLY A 181 5.22 2.42 16.52
CA GLY A 181 4.85 1.08 16.03
C GLY A 181 5.95 0.43 15.18
N GLY A 182 5.55 -0.38 14.20
CA GLY A 182 6.46 -1.07 13.28
C GLY A 182 6.69 -0.30 11.97
N ILE A 183 7.67 -0.76 11.21
CA ILE A 183 7.94 -0.24 9.85
C ILE A 183 6.72 -0.47 8.95
N LEU A 184 6.09 -1.64 9.02
CA LEU A 184 4.91 -1.96 8.23
C LEU A 184 3.73 -1.02 8.53
N ASP A 185 3.59 -0.57 9.80
CA ASP A 185 2.58 0.40 10.20
C ASP A 185 2.78 1.80 9.59
N ARG A 186 3.94 2.06 8.97
CA ARG A 186 4.28 3.33 8.32
C ARG A 186 4.16 3.30 6.80
N ILE A 187 4.21 2.12 6.23
CA ILE A 187 4.18 1.94 4.78
C ILE A 187 2.93 1.18 4.30
N ASP A 188 2.00 0.87 5.22
CA ASP A 188 0.78 0.14 4.91
C ASP A 188 -0.02 0.80 3.77
N SER A 189 -0.37 2.08 3.91
CA SER A 189 -1.06 2.85 2.87
C SER A 189 -0.24 2.97 1.60
N LEU A 190 1.09 3.20 1.71
CA LEU A 190 1.98 3.29 0.55
C LEU A 190 2.07 1.98 -0.21
N THR A 191 2.20 0.85 0.50
CA THR A 191 2.28 -0.48 -0.10
C THR A 191 1.04 -0.80 -0.93
N PHE A 192 -0.14 -0.44 -0.43
CA PHE A 192 -1.39 -0.63 -1.17
C PHE A 192 -1.49 0.32 -2.35
N ASN A 193 -1.16 1.59 -2.14
CA ASN A 193 -1.25 2.63 -3.16
C ASN A 193 -0.30 2.43 -4.34
N VAL A 194 0.92 1.97 -4.10
CA VAL A 194 1.87 1.73 -5.20
C VAL A 194 1.37 0.67 -6.16
N LEU A 195 0.67 -0.36 -5.69
CA LEU A 195 0.09 -1.40 -6.55
C LEU A 195 -0.99 -0.82 -7.47
N ILE A 196 -1.85 0.04 -6.92
CA ILE A 196 -2.88 0.73 -7.70
C ILE A 196 -2.24 1.71 -8.69
N PHE A 197 -1.25 2.48 -8.28
CA PHE A 197 -0.54 3.40 -9.16
C PHE A 197 0.17 2.66 -10.30
N SER A 198 0.84 1.54 -9.99
CA SER A 198 1.47 0.67 -10.99
C SER A 198 0.48 0.18 -12.06
N PHE A 199 -0.76 -0.16 -11.63
CA PHE A 199 -1.82 -0.55 -12.56
C PHE A 199 -2.15 0.59 -13.54
N PHE A 200 -2.26 1.84 -13.07
CA PHE A 200 -2.47 2.99 -13.95
C PHE A 200 -1.30 3.22 -14.92
N LEU A 201 -0.07 3.08 -14.45
CA LEU A 201 1.11 3.22 -15.31
C LEU A 201 1.15 2.15 -16.41
N MET A 202 0.76 0.91 -16.09
CA MET A 202 0.65 -0.16 -17.08
C MET A 202 -0.41 0.12 -18.16
N ILE A 203 -1.57 0.73 -17.79
CA ILE A 203 -2.61 1.11 -18.76
C ILE A 203 -2.09 2.16 -19.73
N VAL A 204 -1.25 3.08 -19.28
CA VAL A 204 -0.66 4.14 -20.12
C VAL A 204 0.40 3.59 -21.06
N GLY A 205 0.91 2.39 -20.82
CA GLY A 205 2.01 1.80 -21.58
C GLY A 205 3.38 2.43 -21.26
N LEU A 206 3.50 2.94 -20.05
CA LEU A 206 4.74 3.47 -19.50
C LEU A 206 5.58 2.35 -18.85
#